data_32a4248197d9a940364bc4a78495c3ff
#
_entry.id   32a4248197d9a940364bc4a78495c3ff
#
_cell.length_a   1.000
_cell.length_b   1.000
_cell.length_c   1.000
_cell.angle_alpha   90.00
_cell.angle_beta   90.00
_cell.angle_gamma   90.00
#
_symmetry.space_group_name_H-M   'P 1'
#
loop_
_entity.id
_entity.type
_entity.pdbx_description
1 polymer ?
#
loop_
_entity_poly.entity_id
_entity_poly.type
_entity_poly.pdbx_seq_one_letter_code
_entity_poly.pdbx_strand_id
1 'polypeptide(L)'
;MKKISIILLFFLLYLNAYPEAREPIEILADSMEWNKQLGQAIATGNAKAIQGETTIKANKIIAVLSEDNSQQIKELKATGKVVFLKDNQLATGDKATYYLNQEKVIIIGNVELKRDGNIIKGEKLVIDFLTGLSRIESSSTDQKLKMKYITE
;
A
#
# COMPACT_ATOMS: atom_id res chain seq x y z
N MET A 1 -23.62 -65.79 2.33
CA MET A 1 -22.38 -64.93 2.35
C MET A 1 -22.77 -63.55 1.90
N LYS A 2 -22.87 -62.61 2.83
CA LYS A 2 -23.24 -61.22 2.55
C LYS A 2 -21.98 -60.47 2.14
N LYS A 3 -21.91 -60.01 0.87
CA LYS A 3 -20.87 -59.11 0.41
C LYS A 3 -21.16 -57.74 0.95
N ILE A 4 -20.38 -57.27 1.91
CA ILE A 4 -20.41 -55.90 2.41
C ILE A 4 -19.66 -55.05 1.40
N SER A 5 -20.41 -54.28 0.60
CA SER A 5 -19.85 -53.28 -0.29
C SER A 5 -19.51 -52.04 0.53
N ILE A 6 -18.23 -51.85 0.76
CA ILE A 6 -17.70 -50.64 1.40
C ILE A 6 -17.69 -49.58 0.34
N ILE A 7 -18.75 -48.74 0.32
CA ILE A 7 -18.75 -47.50 -0.43
C ILE A 7 -17.87 -46.52 0.36
N LEU A 8 -16.61 -46.43 -0.10
CA LEU A 8 -15.68 -45.41 0.36
C LEU A 8 -16.19 -44.05 -0.15
N LEU A 9 -16.97 -43.35 0.70
CA LEU A 9 -17.42 -42.03 0.45
C LEU A 9 -16.21 -41.09 0.50
N PHE A 10 -15.61 -40.86 -0.67
CA PHE A 10 -14.56 -39.89 -0.88
C PHE A 10 -15.20 -38.50 -0.75
N PHE A 11 -15.31 -38.00 0.49
CA PHE A 11 -15.72 -36.64 0.77
C PHE A 11 -14.53 -35.76 0.39
N LEU A 12 -14.49 -35.38 -0.90
CA LEU A 12 -13.59 -34.33 -1.41
C LEU A 12 -14.02 -33.04 -0.69
N LEU A 13 -13.30 -32.74 0.37
CA LEU A 13 -13.25 -31.40 0.96
C LEU A 13 -12.72 -30.45 -0.14
N TYR A 14 -13.62 -29.93 -0.94
CA TYR A 14 -13.33 -28.71 -1.71
C TYR A 14 -13.15 -27.62 -0.66
N LEU A 15 -11.90 -27.41 -0.29
CA LEU A 15 -11.45 -26.16 0.30
C LEU A 15 -11.73 -25.08 -0.75
N ASN A 16 -12.94 -24.55 -0.74
CA ASN A 16 -13.22 -23.30 -1.43
C ASN A 16 -12.34 -22.26 -0.72
N ALA A 17 -11.15 -22.02 -1.25
CA ALA A 17 -10.38 -20.84 -0.95
C ALA A 17 -11.21 -19.67 -1.49
N TYR A 18 -12.08 -19.12 -0.67
CA TYR A 18 -12.70 -17.84 -0.96
C TYR A 18 -11.56 -16.84 -1.08
N PRO A 19 -11.44 -16.11 -2.20
CA PRO A 19 -10.46 -15.03 -2.27
C PRO A 19 -10.77 -14.10 -1.10
N GLU A 20 -9.78 -13.89 -0.25
CA GLU A 20 -9.89 -13.02 0.90
C GLU A 20 -10.28 -11.64 0.37
N ALA A 21 -11.49 -11.19 0.71
CA ALA A 21 -12.01 -9.91 0.25
C ALA A 21 -11.08 -8.83 0.81
N ARG A 22 -10.51 -7.98 -0.06
CA ARG A 22 -9.66 -6.89 0.37
C ARG A 22 -10.45 -5.97 1.28
N GLU A 23 -9.81 -5.49 2.33
CA GLU A 23 -10.41 -4.52 3.22
C GLU A 23 -10.78 -3.23 2.45
N PRO A 24 -11.93 -2.62 2.77
CA PRO A 24 -12.37 -1.40 2.12
C PRO A 24 -11.39 -0.26 2.39
N ILE A 25 -11.29 0.67 1.45
CA ILE A 25 -10.52 1.90 1.62
C ILE A 25 -11.45 2.99 2.13
N GLU A 26 -11.10 3.55 3.27
CA GLU A 26 -11.74 4.74 3.82
C GLU A 26 -10.89 5.98 3.50
N ILE A 27 -11.49 7.02 2.95
CA ILE A 27 -10.81 8.29 2.64
C ILE A 27 -11.50 9.42 3.40
N LEU A 28 -10.69 10.22 4.11
CA LEU A 28 -11.13 11.41 4.87
C LEU A 28 -10.35 12.61 4.35
N ALA A 29 -11.02 13.76 4.24
CA ALA A 29 -10.40 15.03 3.86
C ALA A 29 -11.31 16.20 4.20
N ASP A 30 -10.76 17.42 4.13
CA ASP A 30 -11.56 18.65 4.31
C ASP A 30 -12.49 18.89 3.11
N SER A 31 -12.09 18.45 1.91
CA SER A 31 -12.88 18.55 0.67
C SER A 31 -12.67 17.33 -0.21
N MET A 32 -13.73 16.89 -0.87
CA MET A 32 -13.70 15.80 -1.84
C MET A 32 -14.38 16.19 -3.15
N GLU A 33 -13.77 15.80 -4.25
CA GLU A 33 -14.27 15.98 -5.61
C GLU A 33 -14.26 14.63 -6.33
N TRP A 34 -15.32 14.34 -7.08
CA TRP A 34 -15.44 13.16 -7.91
C TRP A 34 -15.37 13.53 -9.38
N ASN A 35 -14.33 13.10 -10.08
CA ASN A 35 -14.18 13.30 -11.52
C ASN A 35 -14.50 11.99 -12.26
N LYS A 36 -15.73 11.90 -12.75
CA LYS A 36 -16.20 10.70 -13.44
C LYS A 36 -15.49 10.46 -14.76
N GLN A 37 -15.11 11.53 -15.49
CA GLN A 37 -14.45 11.42 -16.80
C GLN A 37 -13.04 10.82 -16.67
N LEU A 38 -12.33 11.19 -15.59
CA LEU A 38 -10.98 10.70 -15.31
C LEU A 38 -10.99 9.44 -14.43
N GLY A 39 -12.15 9.01 -13.94
CA GLY A 39 -12.23 7.91 -12.98
C GLY A 39 -11.42 8.19 -11.72
N GLN A 40 -11.56 9.38 -11.13
CA GLN A 40 -10.79 9.82 -9.99
C GLN A 40 -11.66 10.40 -8.89
N ALA A 41 -11.33 10.07 -7.64
CA ALA A 41 -11.78 10.80 -6.46
C ALA A 41 -10.59 11.59 -5.90
N ILE A 42 -10.79 12.89 -5.68
CA ILE A 42 -9.76 13.83 -5.24
C ILE A 42 -10.11 14.29 -3.83
N ALA A 43 -9.26 13.99 -2.88
CA ALA A 43 -9.37 14.39 -1.47
C ALA A 43 -8.33 15.47 -1.18
N THR A 44 -8.75 16.63 -0.72
CA THR A 44 -7.87 17.79 -0.50
C THR A 44 -8.04 18.31 0.92
N GLY A 45 -6.93 18.66 1.54
CA GLY A 45 -6.84 19.20 2.91
C GLY A 45 -6.87 18.07 3.94
N ASN A 46 -5.79 17.93 4.70
CA ASN A 46 -5.64 16.90 5.75
C ASN A 46 -6.09 15.51 5.28
N ALA A 47 -5.80 15.19 4.00
CA ALA A 47 -6.27 13.97 3.39
C ALA A 47 -5.65 12.73 4.06
N LYS A 48 -6.48 11.73 4.30
CA LYS A 48 -6.09 10.47 4.93
C LYS A 48 -6.80 9.31 4.22
N ALA A 49 -6.06 8.29 3.82
CA ALA A 49 -6.60 7.03 3.32
C ALA A 49 -6.20 5.89 4.25
N ILE A 50 -7.14 5.01 4.56
CA ILE A 50 -6.95 3.87 5.47
C ILE A 50 -7.45 2.62 4.76
N GLN A 51 -6.63 1.57 4.77
CA GLN A 51 -7.01 0.23 4.32
C GLN A 51 -6.33 -0.78 5.26
N GLY A 52 -7.11 -1.39 6.16
CA GLY A 52 -6.56 -2.26 7.18
C GLY A 52 -5.48 -1.55 7.99
N GLU A 53 -4.30 -2.14 8.04
CA GLU A 53 -3.14 -1.58 8.74
C GLU A 53 -2.37 -0.52 7.94
N THR A 54 -2.77 -0.30 6.67
CA THR A 54 -2.15 0.73 5.83
C THR A 54 -2.81 2.08 6.05
N THR A 55 -2.02 3.10 6.33
CA THR A 55 -2.47 4.50 6.43
C THR A 55 -1.59 5.40 5.57
N ILE A 56 -2.22 6.25 4.76
CA ILE A 56 -1.55 7.30 3.99
C ILE A 56 -2.14 8.64 4.39
N LYS A 57 -1.28 9.60 4.74
CA LYS A 57 -1.67 11.00 5.00
C LYS A 57 -0.93 11.91 4.06
N ALA A 58 -1.59 12.97 3.60
CA ALA A 58 -1.00 13.97 2.71
C ALA A 58 -1.86 15.23 2.67
N ASN A 59 -1.35 16.30 2.05
CA ASN A 59 -2.18 17.48 1.77
C ASN A 59 -3.28 17.14 0.74
N LYS A 60 -2.98 16.26 -0.21
CA LYS A 60 -3.90 15.82 -1.27
C LYS A 60 -3.69 14.33 -1.57
N ILE A 61 -4.79 13.62 -1.73
CA ILE A 61 -4.80 12.22 -2.18
C ILE A 61 -5.75 12.10 -3.38
N ILE A 62 -5.29 11.47 -4.44
CA ILE A 62 -6.10 11.12 -5.61
C ILE A 62 -6.24 9.60 -5.63
N ALA A 63 -7.47 9.11 -5.51
CA ALA A 63 -7.80 7.72 -5.73
C ALA A 63 -8.14 7.53 -7.21
N VAL A 64 -7.39 6.65 -7.89
CA VAL A 64 -7.59 6.32 -9.31
C VAL A 64 -8.30 5.00 -9.41
N LEU A 65 -9.42 4.97 -10.11
CA LEU A 65 -10.23 3.78 -10.32
C LEU A 65 -9.68 2.92 -11.45
N SER A 66 -9.98 1.64 -11.38
CA SER A 66 -9.76 0.71 -12.49
C SER A 66 -10.62 1.10 -13.70
N GLU A 67 -10.07 0.88 -14.90
CA GLU A 67 -10.76 1.16 -16.16
C GLU A 67 -11.80 0.09 -16.51
N ASP A 68 -11.72 -1.07 -15.84
CA ASP A 68 -12.78 -2.08 -15.88
C ASP A 68 -14.01 -1.58 -15.11
N ASN A 69 -15.17 -2.17 -15.36
CA ASN A 69 -16.43 -1.78 -14.72
C ASN A 69 -16.48 -2.11 -13.22
N SER A 70 -15.36 -2.51 -12.59
CA SER A 70 -15.33 -2.91 -11.19
C SER A 70 -15.44 -1.73 -10.21
N GLN A 71 -15.16 -0.51 -10.66
CA GLN A 71 -15.10 0.71 -9.83
C GLN A 71 -14.12 0.58 -8.62
N GLN A 72 -13.17 -0.33 -8.72
CA GLN A 72 -12.18 -0.53 -7.67
C GLN A 72 -11.05 0.50 -7.77
N ILE A 73 -10.54 0.93 -6.63
CA ILE A 73 -9.36 1.79 -6.59
C ILE A 73 -8.14 0.94 -6.94
N LYS A 74 -7.41 1.32 -7.98
CA LYS A 74 -6.16 0.66 -8.40
C LYS A 74 -4.92 1.28 -7.79
N GLU A 75 -4.94 2.60 -7.59
CA GLU A 75 -3.81 3.33 -6.99
C GLU A 75 -4.27 4.55 -6.21
N LEU A 76 -3.46 4.93 -5.20
CA LEU A 76 -3.58 6.17 -4.45
C LEU A 76 -2.34 7.02 -4.71
N LYS A 77 -2.54 8.26 -5.20
CA LYS A 77 -1.47 9.24 -5.40
C LYS A 77 -1.56 10.32 -4.33
N ALA A 78 -0.56 10.39 -3.48
CA ALA A 78 -0.47 11.34 -2.38
C ALA A 78 0.55 12.43 -2.68
N THR A 79 0.24 13.66 -2.35
CA THR A 79 1.12 14.82 -2.59
C THR A 79 1.10 15.77 -1.41
N GLY A 80 2.28 16.21 -1.01
CA GLY A 80 2.51 17.20 0.05
C GLY A 80 2.50 16.59 1.45
N LYS A 81 3.62 16.66 2.14
CA LYS A 81 3.82 16.14 3.50
C LYS A 81 3.30 14.71 3.67
N VAL A 82 3.71 13.85 2.75
CA VAL A 82 3.25 12.46 2.74
C VAL A 82 3.79 11.72 3.95
N VAL A 83 2.88 10.99 4.62
CA VAL A 83 3.20 10.00 5.65
C VAL A 83 2.55 8.69 5.24
N PHE A 84 3.35 7.66 5.08
CA PHE A 84 2.91 6.29 4.79
C PHE A 84 3.25 5.40 5.98
N LEU A 85 2.26 4.71 6.50
CA LEU A 85 2.40 3.77 7.62
C LEU A 85 1.80 2.43 7.21
N LYS A 86 2.57 1.37 7.34
CA LYS A 86 2.10 -0.03 7.22
C LYS A 86 2.98 -0.92 8.07
N ASP A 87 2.37 -1.82 8.82
CA ASP A 87 3.06 -2.63 9.82
C ASP A 87 3.88 -1.73 10.77
N ASN A 88 5.14 -2.01 10.96
CA ASN A 88 6.05 -1.19 11.79
C ASN A 88 6.93 -0.24 10.95
N GLN A 89 6.54 0.01 9.69
CA GLN A 89 7.29 0.89 8.79
C GLN A 89 6.58 2.24 8.66
N LEU A 90 7.30 3.30 8.99
CA LEU A 90 6.88 4.68 8.79
C LEU A 90 7.78 5.32 7.73
N ALA A 91 7.21 5.73 6.63
CA ALA A 91 7.92 6.44 5.57
C ALA A 91 7.30 7.81 5.33
N THR A 92 8.13 8.81 5.11
CA THR A 92 7.71 10.18 4.78
C THR A 92 8.37 10.64 3.49
N GLY A 93 7.75 11.60 2.81
CA GLY A 93 8.28 12.18 1.58
C GLY A 93 7.36 13.25 1.02
N ASP A 94 7.70 13.76 -0.17
CA ASP A 94 6.92 14.82 -0.82
C ASP A 94 5.75 14.27 -1.63
N LYS A 95 5.95 13.12 -2.27
CA LYS A 95 4.95 12.42 -3.09
C LYS A 95 5.02 10.93 -2.84
N ALA A 96 3.87 10.25 -2.92
CA ALA A 96 3.79 8.80 -2.91
C ALA A 96 2.76 8.29 -3.90
N THR A 97 3.01 7.10 -4.44
CA THR A 97 2.04 6.32 -5.18
C THR A 97 1.97 4.92 -4.56
N TYR A 98 0.78 4.54 -4.11
CA TYR A 98 0.50 3.21 -3.60
C TYR A 98 -0.31 2.42 -4.62
N TYR A 99 0.25 1.36 -5.13
CA TYR A 99 -0.37 0.42 -6.08
C TYR A 99 -1.02 -0.71 -5.30
N LEU A 100 -2.33 -0.66 -5.15
CA LEU A 100 -3.07 -1.57 -4.29
C LEU A 100 -2.95 -3.04 -4.72
N ASN A 101 -3.07 -3.30 -6.03
CA ASN A 101 -3.01 -4.66 -6.56
C ASN A 101 -1.63 -5.29 -6.47
N GLN A 102 -0.59 -4.47 -6.45
CA GLN A 102 0.80 -4.91 -6.35
C GLN A 102 1.32 -4.88 -4.91
N GLU A 103 0.54 -4.34 -3.98
CA GLU A 103 0.99 -4.05 -2.61
C GLU A 103 2.36 -3.37 -2.58
N LYS A 104 2.52 -2.34 -3.43
CA LYS A 104 3.77 -1.64 -3.62
C LYS A 104 3.58 -0.15 -3.43
N VAL A 105 4.49 0.48 -2.68
CA VAL A 105 4.54 1.93 -2.55
C VAL A 105 5.84 2.49 -3.11
N ILE A 106 5.74 3.62 -3.79
CA ILE A 106 6.87 4.43 -4.26
C ILE A 106 6.74 5.80 -3.63
N ILE A 107 7.76 6.24 -2.91
CA ILE A 107 7.81 7.56 -2.27
C ILE A 107 8.99 8.33 -2.83
N ILE A 108 8.79 9.59 -3.16
CA ILE A 108 9.78 10.44 -3.83
C ILE A 108 9.86 11.79 -3.14
N GLY A 109 11.07 12.30 -3.01
CA GLY A 109 11.41 13.62 -2.49
C GLY A 109 11.53 13.64 -0.98
N ASN A 110 12.69 14.00 -0.47
CA ASN A 110 12.97 14.14 0.96
C ASN A 110 12.53 12.92 1.78
N VAL A 111 12.87 11.74 1.28
CA VAL A 111 12.39 10.47 1.85
C VAL A 111 13.11 10.15 3.15
N GLU A 112 12.34 9.79 4.17
CA GLU A 112 12.82 9.20 5.41
C GLU A 112 12.03 7.92 5.70
N LEU A 113 12.74 6.81 5.88
CA LEU A 113 12.18 5.53 6.31
C LEU A 113 12.62 5.23 7.73
N LYS A 114 11.65 5.02 8.62
CA LYS A 114 11.83 4.51 9.98
C LYS A 114 11.30 3.09 10.08
N ARG A 115 12.16 2.19 10.53
CA ARG A 115 11.82 0.80 10.74
C ARG A 115 12.63 0.25 11.91
N ASP A 116 11.96 -0.34 12.90
CA ASP A 116 12.61 -0.99 14.06
C ASP A 116 13.69 -0.10 14.73
N GLY A 117 13.38 1.20 14.91
CA GLY A 117 14.30 2.19 15.48
C GLY A 117 15.38 2.70 14.53
N ASN A 118 15.53 2.11 13.35
CA ASN A 118 16.50 2.53 12.35
C ASN A 118 15.91 3.62 11.44
N ILE A 119 16.76 4.56 11.02
CA ILE A 119 16.39 5.68 10.15
C ILE A 119 17.28 5.67 8.92
N ILE A 120 16.67 5.69 7.74
CA ILE A 120 17.34 5.81 6.46
C ILE A 120 16.75 7.00 5.72
N LYS A 121 17.61 7.85 5.14
CA LYS A 121 17.20 9.01 4.35
C LYS A 121 17.66 8.84 2.91
N GLY A 122 16.84 9.30 1.97
CA GLY A 122 17.15 9.25 0.55
C GLY A 122 16.21 10.13 -0.27
N GLU A 123 16.18 9.91 -1.57
CA GLU A 123 15.34 10.67 -2.49
C GLU A 123 14.18 9.85 -3.04
N LYS A 124 14.37 8.55 -3.18
CA LYS A 124 13.34 7.63 -3.65
C LYS A 124 13.35 6.36 -2.82
N LEU A 125 12.17 5.93 -2.41
CA LEU A 125 11.94 4.68 -1.70
C LEU A 125 10.92 3.84 -2.46
N VAL A 126 11.23 2.58 -2.67
CA VAL A 126 10.31 1.56 -3.17
C VAL A 126 10.17 0.48 -2.11
N ILE A 127 8.95 0.21 -1.68
CA ILE A 127 8.64 -0.93 -0.80
C ILE A 127 7.68 -1.85 -1.53
N ASP A 128 8.05 -3.10 -1.64
CA ASP A 128 7.22 -4.19 -2.15
C ASP A 128 6.85 -5.10 -0.98
N PHE A 129 5.59 -5.03 -0.55
CA PHE A 129 5.10 -5.77 0.63
C PHE A 129 4.86 -7.26 0.33
N LEU A 130 4.69 -7.64 -0.96
CA LEU A 130 4.57 -9.05 -1.34
C LEU A 130 5.89 -9.81 -1.21
N THR A 131 6.99 -9.14 -1.57
CA THR A 131 8.34 -9.73 -1.50
C THR A 131 9.11 -9.35 -0.24
N GLY A 132 8.64 -8.33 0.49
CA GLY A 132 9.33 -7.75 1.63
C GLY A 132 10.56 -6.91 1.26
N LEU A 133 10.76 -6.62 -0.04
CA LEU A 133 11.89 -5.84 -0.53
C LEU A 133 11.67 -4.34 -0.31
N SER A 134 12.65 -3.69 0.31
CA SER A 134 12.70 -2.23 0.41
C SER A 134 14.00 -1.73 -0.22
N ARG A 135 13.89 -0.75 -1.13
CA ARG A 135 15.02 -0.10 -1.78
C ARG A 135 14.91 1.40 -1.63
N ILE A 136 15.99 2.01 -1.16
CA ILE A 136 16.11 3.46 -1.08
C ILE A 136 17.27 3.92 -1.97
N GLU A 137 17.10 5.02 -2.66
CA GLU A 137 18.06 5.59 -3.59
C GLU A 137 18.36 7.04 -3.20
N SER A 138 19.61 7.47 -3.40
CA SER A 138 20.02 8.87 -3.24
C SER A 138 19.70 9.68 -4.50
N SER A 139 19.73 11.01 -4.39
CA SER A 139 19.47 11.93 -5.50
C SER A 139 20.57 11.93 -6.57
N SER A 140 21.79 11.53 -6.22
CA SER A 140 22.92 11.46 -7.15
C SER A 140 23.88 10.34 -6.75
N THR A 141 24.71 9.92 -7.72
CA THR A 141 25.75 8.90 -7.52
C THR A 141 26.83 9.35 -6.54
N ASP A 142 27.00 10.65 -6.34
CA ASP A 142 28.00 11.23 -5.42
C ASP A 142 27.47 11.35 -3.98
N GLN A 143 26.16 11.26 -3.78
CA GLN A 143 25.55 11.26 -2.46
C GLN A 143 25.37 9.84 -1.94
N LYS A 144 26.01 9.54 -0.82
CA LYS A 144 25.87 8.25 -0.16
C LYS A 144 24.67 8.25 0.77
N LEU A 145 23.96 7.14 0.78
CA LEU A 145 22.93 6.89 1.78
C LEU A 145 23.54 6.74 3.16
N LYS A 146 22.87 7.29 4.17
CA LYS A 146 23.24 7.15 5.57
C LYS A 146 22.19 6.34 6.29
N MET A 147 22.59 5.23 6.86
CA MET A 147 21.76 4.43 7.76
C MET A 147 22.28 4.59 9.18
N LYS A 148 21.39 4.84 10.13
CA LYS A 148 21.68 4.87 11.55
C LYS A 148 21.03 3.67 12.21
N TYR A 149 21.86 2.76 12.71
CA TYR A 149 21.43 1.58 13.45
C TYR A 149 21.53 1.84 14.95
N ILE A 150 20.52 1.39 15.69
CA ILE A 150 20.57 1.30 17.16
C ILE A 150 20.95 -0.13 17.46
N THR A 151 22.13 -0.32 18.07
CA THR A 151 22.57 -1.60 18.62
C THR A 151 22.34 -1.56 20.13
N GLU A 152 21.74 -2.62 20.67
CA GLU A 152 21.66 -2.84 22.10
C GLU A 152 23.03 -3.16 22.70
#